data_a50c67f3f7786c401398bf3622e3f93d
#
_entry.id   a50c67f3f7786c401398bf3622e3f93d
#
_cell.length_a   1.000
_cell.length_b   1.000
_cell.length_c   1.000
_cell.angle_alpha   90.00
_cell.angle_beta   90.00
_cell.angle_gamma   90.00
#
_symmetry.space_group_name_H-M   'P 1'
#
loop_
_entity.id
_entity.type
_entity.pdbx_description
1 polymer ?
#
loop_
_entity_poly.entity_id
_entity_poly.type
_entity_poly.pdbx_seq_one_letter_code
_entity_poly.pdbx_strand_id
1 'polypeptide(L)'
;MFSDRVLRPGDPVYYDILHSYMGYRTCYYRCFTIGYASHAMNDAYKRCREYLDAAIELVRPGRTTAEIAAVWPKAEEFGFPNEEACFALQYGHGIGLAIWEKPVISRLVSFDHPCEIKPGMVFALETFWPSTDGWSAARIEEEIVVTETGHEVITRFPAEELLVAGRHYFTVDGPLPAIRENEAAPSQRIREMIEASSRQERVGVSE
;
A
#
# COMPACT_ATOMS: atom_id res chain seq x y z
N MET A 1 -16.33 -13.18 -0.97
CA MET A 1 -17.63 -13.50 -0.34
C MET A 1 -17.87 -12.48 0.75
N PHE A 2 -18.99 -11.78 0.73
CA PHE A 2 -19.35 -10.83 1.79
C PHE A 2 -19.90 -11.61 2.99
N SER A 3 -19.68 -11.07 4.20
CA SER A 3 -20.25 -11.59 5.43
C SER A 3 -20.84 -10.44 6.25
N ASP A 4 -21.64 -10.77 7.23
CA ASP A 4 -22.23 -9.84 8.20
C ASP A 4 -21.36 -9.66 9.46
N ARG A 5 -20.11 -10.15 9.43
CA ARG A 5 -19.17 -10.00 10.53
C ARG A 5 -18.85 -8.52 10.75
N VAL A 6 -19.15 -8.04 11.92
CA VAL A 6 -18.82 -6.68 12.35
C VAL A 6 -17.37 -6.63 12.79
N LEU A 7 -16.64 -5.60 12.34
CA LEU A 7 -15.27 -5.34 12.75
C LEU A 7 -15.19 -5.03 14.24
N ARG A 8 -14.18 -5.53 14.91
CA ARG A 8 -13.96 -5.39 16.36
C ARG A 8 -12.62 -4.72 16.64
N PRO A 9 -12.46 -4.06 17.81
CA PRO A 9 -11.16 -3.55 18.23
C PRO A 9 -10.07 -4.62 18.17
N GLY A 10 -8.93 -4.28 17.57
CA GLY A 10 -7.81 -5.19 17.31
C GLY A 10 -7.87 -5.92 15.96
N ASP A 11 -8.98 -5.88 15.24
CA ASP A 11 -9.04 -6.49 13.90
C ASP A 11 -8.12 -5.75 12.94
N PRO A 12 -7.22 -6.45 12.24
CA PRO A 12 -6.55 -5.92 11.06
C PRO A 12 -7.51 -5.92 9.88
N VAL A 13 -7.50 -4.86 9.12
CA VAL A 13 -8.29 -4.70 7.91
C VAL A 13 -7.35 -4.25 6.80
N TYR A 14 -7.45 -4.89 5.66
CA TYR A 14 -6.89 -4.36 4.43
C TYR A 14 -7.97 -4.37 3.36
N TYR A 15 -7.86 -3.43 2.46
CA TYR A 15 -8.77 -3.31 1.33
C TYR A 15 -8.01 -2.85 0.12
N ASP A 16 -8.44 -3.38 -1.00
CA ASP A 16 -7.93 -3.06 -2.31
C ASP A 16 -8.84 -2.00 -2.95
N ILE A 17 -8.26 -0.89 -3.36
CA ILE A 17 -8.98 0.22 -3.95
C ILE A 17 -8.86 0.12 -5.45
N LEU A 18 -9.89 -0.46 -6.06
CA LEU A 18 -10.02 -0.63 -7.49
C LEU A 18 -10.98 0.43 -8.03
N HIS A 19 -10.46 1.34 -8.84
CA HIS A 19 -11.25 2.40 -9.44
C HIS A 19 -11.01 2.49 -10.95
N SER A 20 -11.91 3.14 -11.64
CA SER A 20 -11.76 3.42 -13.06
C SER A 20 -12.17 4.87 -13.36
N TYR A 21 -11.29 5.60 -14.03
CA TYR A 21 -11.56 6.95 -14.50
C TYR A 21 -11.16 7.08 -15.97
N MET A 22 -12.09 7.45 -16.82
CA MET A 22 -11.92 7.60 -18.28
C MET A 22 -11.25 6.37 -18.95
N GLY A 23 -11.53 5.17 -18.43
CA GLY A 23 -10.98 3.90 -18.93
C GLY A 23 -9.69 3.43 -18.25
N TYR A 24 -8.97 4.31 -17.59
CA TYR A 24 -7.79 3.94 -16.82
C TYR A 24 -8.19 3.36 -15.46
N ARG A 25 -7.38 2.41 -14.98
CA ARG A 25 -7.60 1.67 -13.73
C ARG A 25 -6.64 2.11 -12.66
N THR A 26 -7.08 2.00 -11.40
CA THR A 26 -6.23 2.06 -10.22
C THR A 26 -6.27 0.74 -9.48
N CYS A 27 -5.18 0.42 -8.76
CA CYS A 27 -5.07 -0.74 -7.90
C CYS A 27 -4.08 -0.42 -6.77
N TYR A 28 -4.55 -0.26 -5.54
CA TYR A 28 -3.64 -0.10 -4.41
C TYR A 28 -4.26 -0.55 -3.10
N TYR A 29 -3.44 -1.17 -2.25
CA TYR A 29 -3.86 -1.63 -0.92
C TYR A 29 -3.58 -0.59 0.15
N ARG A 30 -4.49 -0.56 1.12
CA ARG A 30 -4.24 0.07 2.42
C ARG A 30 -4.61 -0.88 3.53
N CYS A 31 -3.78 -0.87 4.56
CA CYS A 31 -3.93 -1.68 5.75
C CYS A 31 -4.15 -0.76 6.96
N PHE A 32 -5.09 -1.13 7.82
CA PHE A 32 -5.36 -0.43 9.06
C PHE A 32 -5.87 -1.41 10.13
N THR A 33 -5.90 -0.97 11.37
CA THR A 33 -6.49 -1.73 12.48
C THR A 33 -7.67 -0.97 13.10
N ILE A 34 -8.54 -1.70 13.78
CA ILE A 34 -9.69 -1.11 14.48
C ILE A 34 -9.32 -0.86 15.94
N GLY A 35 -9.49 0.38 16.39
CA GLY A 35 -9.33 0.77 17.80
C GLY A 35 -7.90 0.79 18.32
N TYR A 36 -7.12 -0.25 18.09
CA TYR A 36 -5.70 -0.34 18.45
C TYR A 36 -4.95 -1.29 17.51
N ALA A 37 -3.62 -1.12 17.44
CA ALA A 37 -2.72 -2.03 16.73
C ALA A 37 -1.90 -2.83 17.73
N SER A 38 -1.76 -4.15 17.50
CA SER A 38 -0.82 -4.97 18.25
C SER A 38 0.63 -4.63 17.88
N HIS A 39 1.59 -4.91 18.77
CA HIS A 39 3.01 -4.78 18.43
C HIS A 39 3.39 -5.64 17.23
N ALA A 40 2.91 -6.88 17.18
CA ALA A 40 3.16 -7.80 16.07
C ALA A 40 2.68 -7.24 14.72
N MET A 41 1.49 -6.62 14.68
CA MET A 41 0.96 -6.00 13.48
C MET A 41 1.74 -4.73 13.09
N ASN A 42 2.15 -3.91 14.05
CA ASN A 42 3.01 -2.75 13.80
C ASN A 42 4.37 -3.17 13.21
N ASP A 43 4.98 -4.21 13.75
CA ASP A 43 6.26 -4.72 13.26
C ASP A 43 6.12 -5.29 11.85
N ALA A 44 5.06 -6.04 11.58
CA ALA A 44 4.76 -6.54 10.23
C ALA A 44 4.57 -5.38 9.24
N TYR A 45 3.84 -4.32 9.63
CA TYR A 45 3.63 -3.15 8.78
C TYR A 45 4.93 -2.41 8.47
N LYS A 46 5.81 -2.22 9.46
CA LYS A 46 7.12 -1.60 9.27
C LYS A 46 7.97 -2.40 8.28
N ARG A 47 8.02 -3.73 8.44
CA ARG A 47 8.72 -4.61 7.51
C ARG A 47 8.15 -4.51 6.10
N CYS A 48 6.82 -4.55 6.00
CA CYS A 48 6.13 -4.38 4.74
C CYS A 48 6.54 -3.06 4.05
N ARG A 49 6.58 -1.95 4.79
CA ARG A 49 6.96 -0.64 4.26
C ARG A 49 8.44 -0.59 3.87
N GLU A 50 9.35 -1.11 4.70
CA GLU A 50 10.80 -1.16 4.43
C GLU A 50 11.10 -1.84 3.08
N TYR A 51 10.49 -3.01 2.82
CA TYR A 51 10.70 -3.75 1.57
C TYR A 51 10.08 -3.04 0.38
N LEU A 52 8.89 -2.47 0.54
CA LEU A 52 8.24 -1.71 -0.52
C LEU A 52 9.05 -0.47 -0.90
N ASP A 53 9.54 0.29 0.07
CA ASP A 53 10.38 1.46 -0.18
C ASP A 53 11.67 1.09 -0.91
N ALA A 54 12.33 0.01 -0.48
CA ALA A 54 13.53 -0.48 -1.15
C ALA A 54 13.27 -0.90 -2.60
N ALA A 55 12.09 -1.48 -2.87
CA ALA A 55 11.69 -1.87 -4.22
C ALA A 55 11.33 -0.65 -5.08
N ILE A 56 10.65 0.35 -4.52
CA ILE A 56 10.29 1.60 -5.20
C ILE A 56 11.55 2.33 -5.72
N GLU A 57 12.62 2.36 -4.93
CA GLU A 57 13.88 2.99 -5.33
C GLU A 57 14.52 2.35 -6.58
N LEU A 58 14.17 1.11 -6.90
CA LEU A 58 14.63 0.43 -8.11
C LEU A 58 13.73 0.65 -9.33
N VAL A 59 12.54 1.23 -9.16
CA VAL A 59 11.62 1.51 -10.26
C VAL A 59 12.11 2.73 -11.04
N ARG A 60 13.02 2.51 -11.97
CA ARG A 60 13.59 3.58 -12.82
C ARG A 60 14.09 3.02 -14.14
N PRO A 61 14.24 3.86 -15.19
CA PRO A 61 14.71 3.41 -16.49
C PRO A 61 16.03 2.64 -16.44
N GLY A 62 16.12 1.56 -17.21
CA GLY A 62 17.31 0.71 -17.33
C GLY A 62 17.43 -0.37 -16.24
N ARG A 63 16.58 -0.35 -15.21
CA ARG A 63 16.43 -1.47 -14.27
C ARG A 63 15.54 -2.55 -14.87
N THR A 64 15.49 -3.69 -14.21
CA THR A 64 14.68 -4.83 -14.63
C THR A 64 13.70 -5.27 -13.56
N THR A 65 12.63 -5.94 -13.97
CA THR A 65 11.68 -6.57 -13.03
C THR A 65 12.34 -7.60 -12.13
N ALA A 66 13.42 -8.25 -12.57
CA ALA A 66 14.19 -9.20 -11.78
C ALA A 66 14.92 -8.50 -10.60
N GLU A 67 15.53 -7.34 -10.86
CA GLU A 67 16.20 -6.56 -9.80
C GLU A 67 15.20 -6.10 -8.73
N ILE A 68 13.99 -5.68 -9.15
CA ILE A 68 12.94 -5.30 -8.23
C ILE A 68 12.47 -6.52 -7.44
N ALA A 69 12.17 -7.65 -8.09
CA ALA A 69 11.72 -8.88 -7.43
C ALA A 69 12.76 -9.46 -6.44
N ALA A 70 14.05 -9.20 -6.67
CA ALA A 70 15.13 -9.65 -5.80
C ALA A 70 15.18 -8.95 -4.43
N VAL A 71 14.48 -7.82 -4.27
CA VAL A 71 14.40 -7.10 -3.00
C VAL A 71 13.71 -7.93 -1.93
N TRP A 72 12.65 -8.63 -2.29
CA TRP A 72 11.88 -9.44 -1.34
C TRP A 72 12.59 -10.73 -0.95
N PRO A 73 12.37 -11.20 0.29
CA PRO A 73 12.89 -12.49 0.74
C PRO A 73 12.37 -13.66 -0.11
N LYS A 74 13.01 -14.79 0.04
CA LYS A 74 12.55 -16.03 -0.58
C LYS A 74 11.25 -16.52 0.05
N ALA A 75 10.52 -17.36 -0.67
CA ALA A 75 9.26 -17.93 -0.23
C ALA A 75 9.34 -18.62 1.13
N GLU A 76 10.48 -19.28 1.41
CA GLU A 76 10.72 -20.00 2.65
C GLU A 76 10.73 -19.08 3.88
N GLU A 77 11.14 -17.83 3.72
CA GLU A 77 11.12 -16.83 4.82
C GLU A 77 9.68 -16.40 5.18
N PHE A 78 8.74 -16.58 4.24
CA PHE A 78 7.31 -16.39 4.49
C PHE A 78 6.60 -17.66 4.94
N GLY A 79 7.32 -18.77 5.14
CA GLY A 79 6.77 -20.04 5.58
C GLY A 79 6.22 -20.93 4.46
N PHE A 80 6.52 -20.60 3.20
CA PHE A 80 6.16 -21.44 2.05
C PHE A 80 7.31 -22.40 1.70
N PRO A 81 7.02 -23.59 1.14
CA PRO A 81 8.05 -24.56 0.82
C PRO A 81 8.92 -24.18 -0.40
N ASN A 82 8.42 -23.33 -1.28
CA ASN A 82 9.09 -22.88 -2.52
C ASN A 82 8.34 -21.70 -3.15
N GLU A 83 8.90 -21.11 -4.21
CA GLU A 83 8.32 -19.97 -4.92
C GLU A 83 6.99 -20.32 -5.63
N GLU A 84 6.81 -21.57 -6.11
CA GLU A 84 5.56 -22.00 -6.72
C GLU A 84 4.41 -22.02 -5.71
N ALA A 85 4.67 -22.44 -4.48
CA ALA A 85 3.69 -22.40 -3.40
C ALA A 85 3.32 -20.96 -2.99
N CYS A 86 4.23 -20.03 -3.26
CA CYS A 86 4.12 -18.60 -2.98
C CYS A 86 3.61 -17.81 -4.20
N PHE A 87 3.16 -18.47 -5.23
CA PHE A 87 2.84 -17.90 -6.54
C PHE A 87 1.84 -16.73 -6.48
N ALA A 88 0.98 -16.69 -5.47
CA ALA A 88 0.07 -15.57 -5.22
C ALA A 88 0.78 -14.32 -4.65
N LEU A 89 2.04 -14.43 -4.26
CA LEU A 89 2.87 -13.30 -3.84
C LEU A 89 3.59 -12.72 -5.06
N GLN A 90 2.87 -12.05 -5.91
CA GLN A 90 3.49 -11.12 -6.83
C GLN A 90 3.77 -9.82 -6.10
N TYR A 91 4.81 -9.12 -6.54
CA TYR A 91 5.27 -7.88 -5.92
C TYR A 91 4.91 -6.66 -6.77
N GLY A 92 4.28 -6.86 -7.88
CA GLY A 92 3.75 -5.82 -8.72
C GLY A 92 3.35 -6.29 -10.11
N HIS A 93 2.67 -5.42 -10.80
CA HIS A 93 2.22 -5.62 -12.17
C HIS A 93 2.08 -4.29 -12.89
N GLY A 94 2.11 -4.32 -14.21
CA GLY A 94 1.70 -3.19 -15.02
C GLY A 94 0.21 -2.87 -14.78
N ILE A 95 -0.14 -1.61 -14.90
CA ILE A 95 -1.52 -1.13 -14.77
C ILE A 95 -1.76 0.01 -15.76
N GLY A 96 -2.98 0.09 -16.30
CA GLY A 96 -3.38 1.10 -17.25
C GLY A 96 -4.83 0.94 -17.65
N LEU A 97 -5.08 0.44 -18.84
CA LEU A 97 -6.44 0.15 -19.32
C LEU A 97 -7.00 -1.14 -18.71
N ALA A 98 -6.15 -2.11 -18.43
CA ALA A 98 -6.50 -3.27 -17.62
C ALA A 98 -5.95 -3.09 -16.19
N ILE A 99 -6.60 -3.77 -15.24
CA ILE A 99 -6.17 -3.74 -13.83
C ILE A 99 -4.85 -4.50 -13.65
N TRP A 100 -4.64 -5.54 -14.45
CA TRP A 100 -3.43 -6.32 -14.53
C TRP A 100 -2.89 -6.32 -15.95
N GLU A 101 -1.73 -5.76 -16.12
CA GLU A 101 -0.99 -5.72 -17.36
C GLU A 101 0.43 -6.28 -17.15
N LYS A 102 1.06 -6.67 -18.25
CA LYS A 102 2.49 -7.00 -18.21
C LYS A 102 3.32 -5.70 -18.11
N PRO A 103 4.53 -5.77 -17.54
CA PRO A 103 5.15 -6.97 -16.95
C PRO A 103 4.62 -7.27 -15.54
N VAL A 104 4.69 -8.54 -15.13
CA VAL A 104 4.47 -8.98 -13.75
C VAL A 104 5.83 -8.97 -13.04
N ILE A 105 5.84 -8.47 -11.81
CA ILE A 105 7.01 -8.47 -10.93
C ILE A 105 6.82 -9.55 -9.88
N SER A 106 7.54 -10.65 -10.01
CA SER A 106 7.55 -11.75 -9.05
C SER A 106 8.84 -12.54 -9.16
N ARG A 107 9.25 -13.21 -8.09
CA ARG A 107 10.43 -14.08 -8.12
C ARG A 107 10.25 -15.25 -9.10
N LEU A 108 9.01 -15.76 -9.21
CA LEU A 108 8.69 -16.88 -10.09
C LEU A 108 8.82 -16.56 -11.60
N VAL A 109 8.52 -15.32 -11.98
CA VAL A 109 8.46 -14.92 -13.41
C VAL A 109 9.64 -14.06 -13.81
N SER A 110 10.01 -13.07 -12.98
CA SER A 110 10.94 -12.02 -13.38
C SER A 110 12.38 -12.50 -13.51
N PHE A 111 12.77 -13.58 -12.82
CA PHE A 111 14.13 -14.12 -12.92
C PHE A 111 14.35 -14.87 -14.25
N ASP A 112 13.33 -15.58 -14.74
CA ASP A 112 13.41 -16.29 -16.00
C ASP A 112 13.12 -15.39 -17.20
N HIS A 113 12.27 -14.36 -16.98
CA HIS A 113 11.81 -13.42 -18.00
C HIS A 113 11.93 -11.97 -17.53
N PRO A 114 13.15 -11.45 -17.33
CA PRO A 114 13.34 -10.08 -16.89
C PRO A 114 12.84 -9.10 -17.95
N CYS A 115 12.07 -8.10 -17.54
CA CYS A 115 11.62 -7.02 -18.40
C CYS A 115 12.35 -5.72 -18.01
N GLU A 116 12.87 -5.01 -18.98
CA GLU A 116 13.48 -3.70 -18.77
C GLU A 116 12.40 -2.65 -18.44
N ILE A 117 12.65 -1.86 -17.41
CA ILE A 117 11.81 -0.75 -16.99
C ILE A 117 12.07 0.46 -17.89
N LYS A 118 11.01 1.03 -18.46
CA LYS A 118 11.08 2.14 -19.41
C LYS A 118 10.21 3.31 -18.97
N PRO A 119 10.58 4.55 -19.35
CA PRO A 119 9.73 5.70 -19.10
C PRO A 119 8.32 5.50 -19.65
N GLY A 120 7.34 6.02 -18.94
CA GLY A 120 5.92 5.91 -19.27
C GLY A 120 5.23 4.62 -18.80
N MET A 121 5.99 3.63 -18.30
CA MET A 121 5.38 2.47 -17.63
C MET A 121 4.74 2.91 -16.32
N VAL A 122 3.62 2.26 -15.99
CA VAL A 122 2.94 2.44 -14.70
C VAL A 122 2.82 1.08 -14.03
N PHE A 123 3.17 1.04 -12.75
CA PHE A 123 3.13 -0.16 -11.94
C PHE A 123 2.24 0.04 -10.73
N ALA A 124 1.47 -0.98 -10.37
CA ALA A 124 1.03 -1.23 -9.03
C ALA A 124 2.12 -2.10 -8.38
N LEU A 125 2.80 -1.56 -7.38
CA LEU A 125 3.88 -2.24 -6.66
C LEU A 125 3.40 -2.56 -5.24
N GLU A 126 3.33 -3.84 -4.92
CA GLU A 126 2.66 -4.38 -3.74
C GLU A 126 3.59 -5.21 -2.87
N THR A 127 3.27 -5.31 -1.59
CA THR A 127 4.02 -6.14 -0.67
C THR A 127 3.13 -6.80 0.36
N PHE A 128 3.65 -7.84 1.00
CA PHE A 128 3.00 -8.62 2.03
C PHE A 128 4.02 -8.98 3.10
N TRP A 129 3.61 -8.90 4.36
CA TRP A 129 4.42 -9.40 5.46
C TRP A 129 3.54 -10.05 6.53
N PRO A 130 3.76 -11.34 6.84
CA PRO A 130 3.00 -12.01 7.89
C PRO A 130 3.39 -11.46 9.26
N SER A 131 2.41 -11.30 10.13
CA SER A 131 2.62 -10.95 11.52
C SER A 131 3.04 -12.18 12.33
N THR A 132 3.81 -11.97 13.39
CA THR A 132 4.23 -13.04 14.31
C THR A 132 3.11 -13.56 15.20
N ASP A 133 1.91 -12.97 15.14
CA ASP A 133 0.72 -13.46 15.84
C ASP A 133 0.09 -14.72 15.20
N GLY A 134 0.54 -15.09 13.99
CA GLY A 134 0.12 -16.29 13.27
C GLY A 134 -1.23 -16.22 12.57
N TRP A 135 -1.91 -15.05 12.59
CA TRP A 135 -3.23 -14.90 11.95
C TRP A 135 -3.42 -13.58 11.18
N SER A 136 -2.58 -12.60 11.39
CA SER A 136 -2.63 -11.32 10.69
C SER A 136 -1.45 -11.12 9.74
N ALA A 137 -1.56 -10.15 8.86
CA ALA A 137 -0.50 -9.75 7.95
C ALA A 137 -0.67 -8.28 7.55
N ALA A 138 0.43 -7.62 7.20
CA ALA A 138 0.38 -6.31 6.58
C ALA A 138 0.41 -6.43 5.05
N ARG A 139 -0.28 -5.52 4.37
CA ARG A 139 -0.24 -5.34 2.92
C ARG A 139 -0.24 -3.86 2.59
N ILE A 140 0.66 -3.45 1.73
CA ILE A 140 0.76 -2.07 1.23
C ILE A 140 1.03 -2.15 -0.26
N GLU A 141 0.38 -1.30 -1.03
CA GLU A 141 0.57 -1.19 -2.48
C GLU A 141 0.57 0.29 -2.88
N GLU A 142 1.46 0.64 -3.79
CA GLU A 142 1.58 1.98 -4.34
C GLU A 142 1.53 1.93 -5.88
N GLU A 143 0.88 2.91 -6.47
CA GLU A 143 0.96 3.13 -7.91
C GLU A 143 2.12 4.07 -8.25
N ILE A 144 2.90 3.68 -9.23
CA ILE A 144 4.18 4.31 -9.56
C ILE A 144 4.26 4.54 -11.07
N VAL A 145 4.53 5.77 -11.45
CA VAL A 145 4.82 6.13 -12.84
C VAL A 145 6.33 6.21 -13.03
N VAL A 146 6.86 5.54 -14.04
CA VAL A 146 8.26 5.64 -14.42
C VAL A 146 8.47 6.91 -15.24
N THR A 147 9.31 7.82 -14.74
CA THR A 147 9.69 9.06 -15.42
C THR A 147 10.93 8.86 -16.29
N GLU A 148 11.37 9.89 -17.00
CA GLU A 148 12.60 9.84 -17.82
C GLU A 148 13.87 9.52 -17.00
N THR A 149 13.90 9.88 -15.72
CA THR A 149 15.10 9.77 -14.89
C THR A 149 14.90 8.97 -13.60
N GLY A 150 13.67 8.56 -13.28
CA GLY A 150 13.35 7.88 -12.03
C GLY A 150 11.90 7.43 -11.99
N HIS A 151 11.21 7.76 -10.91
CA HIS A 151 9.80 7.43 -10.71
C HIS A 151 9.05 8.51 -9.94
N GLU A 152 7.72 8.42 -9.96
CA GLU A 152 6.81 9.20 -9.16
C GLU A 152 5.76 8.26 -8.55
N VAL A 153 5.59 8.29 -7.22
CA VAL A 153 4.49 7.61 -6.54
C VAL A 153 3.26 8.49 -6.61
N ILE A 154 2.22 8.00 -7.29
CA ILE A 154 1.00 8.78 -7.56
C ILE A 154 -0.14 8.50 -6.57
N THR A 155 -0.06 7.44 -5.77
CA THR A 155 -1.00 7.18 -4.68
C THR A 155 -0.84 8.21 -3.56
N ARG A 156 -1.92 8.90 -3.22
CA ARG A 156 -1.92 9.99 -2.24
C ARG A 156 -2.44 9.59 -0.87
N PHE A 157 -3.10 8.44 -0.76
CA PHE A 157 -3.58 7.94 0.52
C PHE A 157 -2.37 7.54 1.38
N PRO A 158 -2.23 8.09 2.60
CA PRO A 158 -1.04 7.83 3.44
C PRO A 158 -0.82 6.34 3.73
N ALA A 159 0.43 5.91 3.68
CA ALA A 159 0.85 4.54 3.97
C ALA A 159 2.19 4.47 4.73
N GLU A 160 2.68 5.59 5.24
CA GLU A 160 3.94 5.67 5.96
C GLU A 160 3.88 4.96 7.30
N GLU A 161 2.69 4.95 7.93
CA GLU A 161 2.44 4.33 9.22
C GLU A 161 1.15 3.52 9.19
N LEU A 162 1.07 2.50 10.05
CA LEU A 162 -0.15 1.72 10.23
C LEU A 162 -1.25 2.60 10.83
N LEU A 163 -2.33 2.76 10.08
CA LEU A 163 -3.47 3.55 10.52
C LEU A 163 -4.30 2.78 11.56
N VAL A 164 -4.88 3.53 12.50
CA VAL A 164 -5.81 2.98 13.50
C VAL A 164 -7.14 3.70 13.37
N ALA A 165 -8.16 2.98 12.91
CA ALA A 165 -9.51 3.48 12.72
C ALA A 165 -10.39 3.27 13.98
N GLY A 166 -11.46 4.06 14.10
CA GLY A 166 -12.46 3.86 15.14
C GLY A 166 -12.04 4.25 16.55
N ARG A 167 -11.09 5.16 16.69
CA ARG A 167 -10.73 5.73 18.02
C ARG A 167 -11.80 6.64 18.62
N HIS A 168 -12.77 7.06 17.81
CA HIS A 168 -13.90 7.87 18.26
C HIS A 168 -15.13 6.99 18.38
N TYR A 169 -15.72 6.97 19.57
CA TYR A 169 -16.96 6.26 19.84
C TYR A 169 -18.08 7.27 20.05
N PHE A 170 -19.29 6.87 19.66
CA PHE A 170 -20.51 7.61 19.94
C PHE A 170 -21.25 6.95 21.09
N THR A 171 -21.78 7.76 21.99
CA THR A 171 -22.77 7.36 22.99
C THR A 171 -24.15 7.84 22.54
N VAL A 172 -25.18 7.46 23.28
CA VAL A 172 -26.54 7.98 23.05
C VAL A 172 -26.64 9.51 23.17
N ASP A 173 -25.70 10.10 23.90
CA ASP A 173 -25.63 11.56 24.14
C ASP A 173 -24.71 12.30 23.13
N GLY A 174 -24.14 11.58 22.16
CA GLY A 174 -23.24 12.14 21.14
C GLY A 174 -21.85 11.53 21.12
N PRO A 175 -20.90 12.15 20.42
CA PRO A 175 -19.53 11.65 20.35
C PRO A 175 -18.88 11.69 21.72
N LEU A 176 -18.12 10.65 22.07
CA LEU A 176 -17.26 10.69 23.24
C LEU A 176 -16.29 11.87 23.12
N PRO A 177 -15.95 12.53 24.24
CA PRO A 177 -14.95 13.60 24.21
C PRO A 177 -13.71 13.15 23.47
N ALA A 178 -13.21 14.00 22.58
CA ALA A 178 -11.99 13.74 21.83
C ALA A 178 -10.89 13.26 22.78
N ILE A 179 -10.19 12.21 22.37
CA ILE A 179 -8.96 11.75 23.02
C ILE A 179 -8.08 13.00 23.24
N ARG A 180 -7.51 13.08 24.42
CA ARG A 180 -6.67 14.20 24.86
C ARG A 180 -5.82 14.72 23.70
N GLU A 181 -5.80 16.02 23.49
CA GLU A 181 -5.19 16.73 22.35
C GLU A 181 -3.77 16.28 21.95
N ASN A 182 -3.07 15.58 22.85
CA ASN A 182 -1.71 15.08 22.64
C ASN A 182 -1.59 13.75 21.86
N GLU A 183 -2.70 13.03 21.60
CA GLU A 183 -2.66 11.73 20.93
C GLU A 183 -3.24 11.73 19.50
N ALA A 184 -3.84 12.82 19.07
CA ALA A 184 -4.59 12.89 17.82
C ALA A 184 -4.14 13.99 16.85
N ALA A 185 -2.97 14.57 17.05
CA ALA A 185 -2.45 15.54 16.08
C ALA A 185 -2.04 14.81 14.80
N PRO A 186 -2.67 15.12 13.63
CA PRO A 186 -2.17 14.59 12.36
C PRO A 186 -0.69 14.89 12.21
N SER A 187 0.08 13.99 11.62
CA SER A 187 1.49 14.25 11.32
C SER A 187 1.62 15.57 10.56
N GLN A 188 2.74 16.25 10.71
CA GLN A 188 2.99 17.53 10.06
C GLN A 188 2.70 17.45 8.54
N ARG A 189 3.07 16.35 7.90
CA ARG A 189 2.83 16.06 6.49
C ARG A 189 1.34 16.00 6.14
N ILE A 190 0.51 15.38 6.99
CA ILE A 190 -0.95 15.34 6.78
C ILE A 190 -1.55 16.75 6.88
N ARG A 191 -1.08 17.57 7.81
CA ARG A 191 -1.50 18.97 7.93
C ARG A 191 -1.13 19.77 6.67
N GLU A 192 0.09 19.63 6.20
CA GLU A 192 0.58 20.26 4.98
C GLU A 192 -0.23 19.86 3.74
N MET A 193 -0.60 18.56 3.63
CA MET A 193 -1.46 18.07 2.56
C MET A 193 -2.88 18.62 2.62
N ILE A 194 -3.49 18.70 3.82
CA ILE A 194 -4.82 19.30 4.03
C ILE A 194 -4.81 20.79 3.68
N GLU A 195 -3.77 21.51 4.10
CA GLU A 195 -3.63 22.93 3.77
C GLU A 195 -3.40 23.17 2.28
N ALA A 196 -2.61 22.34 1.61
CA ALA A 196 -2.39 22.43 0.17
C ALA A 196 -3.67 22.17 -0.63
N SER A 197 -4.46 21.16 -0.25
CA SER A 197 -5.76 20.86 -0.86
C SER A 197 -6.75 22.02 -0.68
N SER A 198 -6.82 22.59 0.52
CA SER A 198 -7.71 23.72 0.84
C SER A 198 -7.34 25.02 0.10
N ARG A 199 -6.08 25.19 -0.28
CA ARG A 199 -5.62 26.33 -1.10
C ARG A 199 -6.01 26.16 -2.57
N GLN A 200 -5.96 24.95 -3.12
CA GLN A 200 -6.38 24.68 -4.50
C GLN A 200 -7.87 24.91 -4.71
N GLU A 201 -8.72 24.54 -3.75
CA GLU A 201 -10.16 24.78 -3.84
C GLU A 201 -10.54 26.27 -3.81
N ARG A 202 -9.75 27.11 -3.11
CA ARG A 202 -10.00 28.56 -3.07
C ARG A 202 -9.59 29.32 -4.33
N VAL A 203 -8.70 28.76 -5.14
CA VAL A 203 -8.25 29.36 -6.40
C VAL A 203 -9.20 29.01 -7.56
N GLY A 204 -9.95 27.90 -7.47
CA GLY A 204 -10.90 27.47 -8.51
C GLY A 204 -12.31 28.08 -8.44
N VAL A 205 -12.59 28.98 -7.49
CA VAL A 205 -13.92 29.60 -7.28
C VAL A 205 -13.94 31.08 -7.67
N SER A 206 -12.87 31.60 -8.26
CA SER A 206 -12.78 33.01 -8.67
C SER A 206 -12.58 33.19 -10.18
N GLU A 207 -13.33 32.45 -10.99
CA GLU A 207 -13.61 32.80 -12.42
C GLU A 207 -15.08 32.62 -12.75
#